data_b334876cf0f041d0b5b349dad9935f7d
#
_entry.id   b334876cf0f041d0b5b349dad9935f7d
#
_cell.length_a   1.000
_cell.length_b   1.000
_cell.length_c   1.000
_cell.angle_alpha   90.00
_cell.angle_beta   90.00
_cell.angle_gamma   90.00
#
_symmetry.space_group_name_H-M   'P 1'
#
loop_
_entity.id
_entity.type
_entity.pdbx_description
1 polymer ?
#
loop_
_entity_poly.entity_id
_entity_poly.type
_entity_poly.pdbx_seq_one_letter_code
_entity_poly.pdbx_strand_id
1 'polypeptide(L)'
;MSKVKFAIPKGSLEEATFKLLENSWTKVSRKSRTYRVFLDDPEIMVKMLRPQEIPNLVADGLYDVGITGKDWINETKSDVDPLLDLEYGKIKLVIAIPDTFKFKNFDDMIAEYAKKKKILRLSSEYLTNASKFIKNCKSYKKVFGNKDPMIITPWLRVGNNKNVQIHLSFGATEAKPPEDVDAIMDVTETGTTLKQNGLKIIDTVMK
;
A
#
# COMPACT_ATOMS: atom_id res chain seq x y z
N MET A 1 32.53 -15.02 9.17
CA MET A 1 31.55 -13.99 9.62
C MET A 1 30.28 -14.15 8.83
N SER A 2 29.11 -13.98 9.45
CA SER A 2 27.83 -13.99 8.73
C SER A 2 27.73 -12.72 7.89
N LYS A 3 27.34 -12.85 6.62
CA LYS A 3 27.11 -11.69 5.74
C LYS A 3 25.87 -10.92 6.17
N VAL A 4 25.90 -9.58 6.07
CA VAL A 4 24.72 -8.75 6.21
C VAL A 4 23.76 -9.02 5.05
N LYS A 5 22.53 -9.41 5.34
CA LYS A 5 21.48 -9.68 4.35
C LYS A 5 20.66 -8.41 4.13
N PHE A 6 20.78 -7.84 2.96
CA PHE A 6 20.14 -6.59 2.59
C PHE A 6 19.05 -6.80 1.55
N ALA A 7 17.79 -6.50 1.91
CA ALA A 7 16.63 -6.55 1.02
C ALA A 7 16.40 -5.20 0.34
N ILE A 8 16.33 -5.17 -0.99
CA ILE A 8 16.02 -3.96 -1.75
C ILE A 8 14.74 -4.12 -2.57
N PRO A 9 13.99 -3.03 -2.82
CA PRO A 9 12.70 -3.12 -3.49
C PRO A 9 12.84 -3.37 -4.99
N LYS A 10 11.93 -4.20 -5.54
CA LYS A 10 11.69 -4.34 -6.97
C LYS A 10 10.43 -3.56 -7.36
N GLY A 11 10.39 -3.05 -8.58
CA GLY A 11 9.23 -2.32 -9.12
C GLY A 11 9.46 -0.81 -9.12
N SER A 12 8.48 -0.02 -8.71
CA SER A 12 8.54 1.44 -8.81
C SER A 12 9.73 2.11 -8.11
N LEU A 13 10.23 1.51 -7.03
CA LEU A 13 11.40 2.02 -6.29
C LEU A 13 12.74 1.48 -6.82
N GLU A 14 12.73 0.56 -7.79
CA GLU A 14 13.93 -0.16 -8.25
C GLU A 14 15.00 0.79 -8.79
N GLU A 15 14.64 1.67 -9.73
CA GLU A 15 15.58 2.57 -10.41
C GLU A 15 16.25 3.55 -9.42
N ALA A 16 15.43 4.19 -8.57
CA ALA A 16 15.95 5.11 -7.55
C ALA A 16 16.86 4.42 -6.55
N THR A 17 16.52 3.17 -6.17
CA THR A 17 17.34 2.36 -5.27
C THR A 17 18.68 2.00 -5.92
N PHE A 18 18.69 1.60 -7.20
CA PHE A 18 19.94 1.31 -7.91
C PHE A 18 20.84 2.55 -8.00
N LYS A 19 20.26 3.70 -8.32
CA LYS A 19 21.00 4.97 -8.35
C LYS A 19 21.62 5.31 -6.99
N LEU A 20 20.91 5.06 -5.90
CA LEU A 20 21.44 5.23 -4.54
C LEU A 20 22.63 4.29 -4.30
N LEU A 21 22.50 3.00 -4.65
CA LEU A 21 23.57 2.02 -4.48
C LEU A 21 24.80 2.37 -5.31
N GLU A 22 24.64 2.77 -6.57
CA GLU A 22 25.72 3.18 -7.47
C GLU A 22 26.47 4.43 -6.97
N ASN A 23 25.78 5.32 -6.25
CA ASN A 23 26.40 6.47 -5.60
C ASN A 23 27.14 6.10 -4.30
N SER A 24 26.86 4.94 -3.71
CA SER A 24 27.38 4.51 -2.41
C SER A 24 28.48 3.45 -2.54
N TRP A 25 28.49 2.67 -3.62
CA TRP A 25 29.45 1.58 -3.90
C TRP A 25 30.10 1.76 -5.27
N THR A 26 31.36 1.39 -5.36
CA THR A 26 32.14 1.53 -6.60
C THR A 26 31.63 0.62 -7.71
N LYS A 27 31.14 -0.56 -7.36
CA LYS A 27 30.60 -1.53 -8.34
C LYS A 27 29.28 -2.08 -7.85
N VAL A 28 28.25 -1.83 -8.64
CA VAL A 28 26.92 -2.44 -8.49
C VAL A 28 26.63 -3.21 -9.76
N SER A 29 26.37 -4.50 -9.67
CA SER A 29 26.07 -5.32 -10.83
C SER A 29 24.93 -6.29 -10.60
N ARG A 30 24.15 -6.54 -11.65
CA ARG A 30 23.06 -7.49 -11.68
C ARG A 30 23.10 -8.26 -13.00
N LYS A 31 23.08 -9.58 -12.94
CA LYS A 31 22.83 -10.39 -14.13
C LYS A 31 21.35 -10.24 -14.55
N SER A 32 21.09 -10.23 -15.85
CA SER A 32 19.73 -10.19 -16.38
C SER A 32 18.85 -11.28 -15.75
N ARG A 33 17.62 -10.93 -15.38
CA ARG A 33 16.61 -11.82 -14.81
C ARG A 33 16.97 -12.49 -13.47
N THR A 34 17.99 -11.97 -12.73
CA THR A 34 18.26 -12.44 -11.37
C THR A 34 17.74 -11.44 -10.33
N TYR A 35 17.42 -11.95 -9.15
CA TYR A 35 17.05 -11.12 -7.99
C TYR A 35 18.24 -10.81 -7.07
N ARG A 36 19.42 -11.35 -7.37
CA ARG A 36 20.65 -11.06 -6.63
C ARG A 36 21.38 -9.89 -7.27
N VAL A 37 21.77 -8.95 -6.42
CA VAL A 37 22.59 -7.79 -6.77
C VAL A 37 23.94 -7.98 -6.09
N PHE A 38 25.04 -7.66 -6.79
CA PHE A 38 26.39 -7.80 -6.31
C PHE A 38 26.97 -6.40 -6.11
N LEU A 39 27.49 -6.18 -4.92
CA LEU A 39 28.26 -5.01 -4.55
C LEU A 39 29.74 -5.41 -4.50
N ASP A 40 30.64 -4.44 -4.51
CA ASP A 40 32.08 -4.64 -4.28
C ASP A 40 32.44 -4.90 -2.80
N ASP A 41 31.44 -5.03 -1.96
CA ASP A 41 31.57 -5.45 -0.57
C ASP A 41 31.17 -6.93 -0.40
N PRO A 42 32.14 -7.83 -0.10
CA PRO A 42 31.87 -9.27 0.05
C PRO A 42 31.09 -9.63 1.32
N GLU A 43 30.98 -8.71 2.29
CA GLU A 43 30.26 -8.93 3.54
C GLU A 43 28.76 -8.63 3.42
N ILE A 44 28.32 -8.00 2.30
CA ILE A 44 26.91 -7.69 2.06
C ILE A 44 26.32 -8.61 0.99
N MET A 45 25.19 -9.23 1.32
CA MET A 45 24.40 -10.04 0.39
C MET A 45 23.09 -9.31 0.06
N VAL A 46 22.98 -8.81 -1.19
CA VAL A 46 21.81 -8.03 -1.62
C VAL A 46 20.85 -8.90 -2.43
N LYS A 47 19.55 -8.79 -2.12
CA LYS A 47 18.47 -9.42 -2.87
C LYS A 47 17.31 -8.47 -3.12
N MET A 48 16.78 -8.51 -4.34
CA MET A 48 15.60 -7.76 -4.74
C MET A 48 14.33 -8.52 -4.36
N LEU A 49 13.40 -7.86 -3.70
CA LEU A 49 12.14 -8.41 -3.23
C LEU A 49 10.99 -7.44 -3.52
N ARG A 50 9.76 -7.90 -3.36
CA ARG A 50 8.62 -6.99 -3.40
C ARG A 50 8.63 -6.09 -2.17
N PRO A 51 8.42 -4.75 -2.31
CA PRO A 51 8.43 -3.83 -1.17
C PRO A 51 7.43 -4.22 -0.08
N GLN A 52 6.31 -4.86 -0.45
CA GLN A 52 5.28 -5.35 0.48
C GLN A 52 5.79 -6.41 1.45
N GLU A 53 6.77 -7.22 1.04
CA GLU A 53 7.28 -8.36 1.82
C GLU A 53 8.43 -7.95 2.74
N ILE A 54 9.19 -6.92 2.36
CA ILE A 54 10.45 -6.54 3.02
C ILE A 54 10.26 -6.28 4.53
N PRO A 55 9.25 -5.52 4.99
CA PRO A 55 9.11 -5.24 6.42
C PRO A 55 8.96 -6.51 7.27
N ASN A 56 8.14 -7.46 6.83
CA ASN A 56 7.96 -8.72 7.55
C ASN A 56 9.24 -9.56 7.55
N LEU A 57 9.94 -9.63 6.42
CA LEU A 57 11.17 -10.41 6.30
C LEU A 57 12.31 -9.87 7.18
N VAL A 58 12.33 -8.56 7.42
CA VAL A 58 13.26 -7.94 8.37
C VAL A 58 12.80 -8.20 9.81
N ALA A 59 11.53 -8.00 10.12
CA ALA A 59 10.98 -8.29 11.45
C ALA A 59 11.19 -9.75 11.88
N ASP A 60 11.07 -10.69 10.94
CA ASP A 60 11.28 -12.13 11.16
C ASP A 60 12.78 -12.53 11.22
N GLY A 61 13.72 -11.57 11.07
CA GLY A 61 15.17 -11.83 11.11
C GLY A 61 15.71 -12.60 9.89
N LEU A 62 14.94 -12.70 8.80
CA LEU A 62 15.38 -13.33 7.56
C LEU A 62 16.32 -12.41 6.77
N TYR A 63 16.18 -11.11 6.97
CA TYR A 63 17.06 -10.04 6.50
C TYR A 63 17.42 -9.13 7.67
N ASP A 64 18.66 -8.59 7.63
CA ASP A 64 19.16 -7.71 8.68
C ASP A 64 18.70 -6.26 8.46
N VAL A 65 18.55 -5.86 7.19
CA VAL A 65 18.12 -4.51 6.79
C VAL A 65 17.37 -4.56 5.46
N GLY A 66 16.49 -3.59 5.23
CA GLY A 66 15.74 -3.48 3.99
C GLY A 66 15.38 -2.05 3.59
N ILE A 67 15.21 -1.82 2.30
CA ILE A 67 14.63 -0.58 1.76
C ILE A 67 13.18 -0.88 1.36
N THR A 68 12.24 -0.12 1.90
CA THR A 68 10.81 -0.26 1.60
C THR A 68 10.09 1.07 1.78
N GLY A 69 8.82 1.14 1.37
CA GLY A 69 7.97 2.29 1.62
C GLY A 69 7.44 2.32 3.06
N LYS A 70 7.32 3.51 3.63
CA LYS A 70 6.69 3.71 4.94
C LYS A 70 5.23 3.25 4.97
N ASP A 71 4.55 3.30 3.82
CA ASP A 71 3.22 2.77 3.60
C ASP A 71 3.13 1.27 3.89
N TRP A 72 4.14 0.49 3.47
CA TRP A 72 4.20 -0.95 3.71
C TRP A 72 4.54 -1.31 5.15
N ILE A 73 5.41 -0.54 5.82
CA ILE A 73 5.64 -0.71 7.26
C ILE A 73 4.32 -0.52 8.04
N ASN A 74 3.56 0.54 7.69
CA ASN A 74 2.26 0.81 8.31
C ASN A 74 1.20 -0.25 7.97
N GLU A 75 1.21 -0.77 6.74
CA GLU A 75 0.25 -1.81 6.31
C GLU A 75 0.50 -3.13 7.02
N THR A 76 1.76 -3.57 7.05
CA THR A 76 2.15 -4.87 7.63
C THR A 76 2.19 -4.84 9.15
N LYS A 77 2.33 -3.65 9.77
CA LYS A 77 2.55 -3.48 11.21
C LYS A 77 3.77 -4.27 11.71
N SER A 78 4.76 -4.43 10.85
CA SER A 78 5.99 -5.14 11.19
C SER A 78 6.76 -4.41 12.27
N ASP A 79 7.34 -5.17 13.20
CA ASP A 79 8.19 -4.67 14.28
C ASP A 79 9.59 -4.40 13.74
N VAL A 80 9.77 -3.24 13.16
CA VAL A 80 11.03 -2.78 12.55
C VAL A 80 11.31 -1.33 12.92
N ASP A 81 12.59 -0.99 13.02
CA ASP A 81 13.06 0.37 13.27
C ASP A 81 13.38 1.09 11.95
N PRO A 82 12.68 2.17 11.59
CA PRO A 82 13.06 3.02 10.47
C PRO A 82 14.36 3.77 10.79
N LEU A 83 15.45 3.44 10.07
CA LEU A 83 16.78 3.97 10.33
C LEU A 83 17.02 5.31 9.61
N LEU A 84 16.55 5.43 8.35
CA LEU A 84 16.84 6.58 7.50
C LEU A 84 15.72 6.81 6.49
N ASP A 85 15.31 8.06 6.30
CA ASP A 85 14.49 8.48 5.17
C ASP A 85 15.41 8.76 3.97
N LEU A 86 15.24 7.98 2.90
CA LEU A 86 16.04 8.09 1.68
C LEU A 86 15.52 9.18 0.72
N GLU A 87 14.44 9.86 1.08
CA GLU A 87 13.86 11.03 0.40
C GLU A 87 13.42 10.81 -1.05
N TYR A 88 13.22 9.56 -1.49
CA TYR A 88 12.70 9.22 -2.82
C TYR A 88 11.43 8.36 -2.74
N GLY A 89 10.74 8.20 -3.89
CA GLY A 89 9.51 7.39 -3.97
C GLY A 89 8.35 8.00 -3.17
N LYS A 90 8.26 9.33 -3.12
CA LYS A 90 7.20 10.05 -2.39
C LYS A 90 5.85 9.78 -3.04
N ILE A 91 4.96 9.17 -2.30
CA ILE A 91 3.61 8.82 -2.71
C ILE A 91 2.57 9.39 -1.75
N LYS A 92 1.33 9.40 -2.21
CA LYS A 92 0.16 9.65 -1.36
C LYS A 92 -0.72 8.41 -1.40
N LEU A 93 -1.16 7.93 -0.26
CA LEU A 93 -2.24 6.95 -0.17
C LEU A 93 -3.56 7.70 -0.16
N VAL A 94 -4.40 7.47 -1.15
CA VAL A 94 -5.61 8.26 -1.40
C VAL A 94 -6.85 7.38 -1.52
N ILE A 95 -8.03 7.98 -1.25
CA ILE A 95 -9.32 7.42 -1.65
C ILE A 95 -9.74 8.07 -2.97
N ALA A 96 -10.04 7.25 -3.96
CA ALA A 96 -10.58 7.69 -5.24
C ALA A 96 -11.90 7.00 -5.57
N ILE A 97 -12.77 7.73 -6.26
CA ILE A 97 -14.10 7.28 -6.70
C ILE A 97 -14.33 7.68 -8.15
N PRO A 98 -15.31 7.10 -8.86
CA PRO A 98 -15.72 7.59 -10.18
C PRO A 98 -15.99 9.11 -10.14
N ASP A 99 -15.52 9.84 -11.16
CA ASP A 99 -15.69 11.29 -11.27
C ASP A 99 -17.16 11.71 -11.35
N THR A 100 -18.01 10.81 -11.85
CA THR A 100 -19.47 10.95 -11.92
C THR A 100 -20.15 10.95 -10.56
N PHE A 101 -19.52 10.41 -9.52
CA PHE A 101 -20.07 10.37 -8.17
C PHE A 101 -19.97 11.74 -7.50
N LYS A 102 -21.02 12.19 -6.80
CA LYS A 102 -21.13 13.55 -6.23
C LYS A 102 -20.72 13.64 -4.76
N PHE A 103 -19.81 12.77 -4.30
CA PHE A 103 -19.29 12.84 -2.94
C PHE A 103 -18.08 13.78 -2.84
N LYS A 104 -17.97 14.52 -1.74
CA LYS A 104 -16.84 15.42 -1.45
C LYS A 104 -15.71 14.74 -0.67
N ASN A 105 -16.06 13.76 0.15
CA ASN A 105 -15.16 12.96 0.97
C ASN A 105 -15.77 11.57 1.21
N PHE A 106 -15.01 10.65 1.75
CA PHE A 106 -15.45 9.29 1.98
C PHE A 106 -16.44 9.17 3.16
N ASP A 107 -16.35 10.07 4.13
CA ASP A 107 -17.29 10.13 5.25
C ASP A 107 -18.73 10.42 4.78
N ASP A 108 -18.90 11.34 3.84
CA ASP A 108 -20.20 11.62 3.19
C ASP A 108 -20.72 10.39 2.44
N MET A 109 -19.81 9.66 1.77
CA MET A 109 -20.17 8.44 1.04
C MET A 109 -20.65 7.34 1.98
N ILE A 110 -19.97 7.11 3.11
CA ILE A 110 -20.41 6.18 4.16
C ILE A 110 -21.81 6.54 4.66
N ALA A 111 -22.04 7.82 4.98
CA ALA A 111 -23.32 8.28 5.50
C ALA A 111 -24.48 8.01 4.51
N GLU A 112 -24.27 8.33 3.25
CA GLU A 112 -25.28 8.16 2.20
C GLU A 112 -25.59 6.67 1.91
N TYR A 113 -24.54 5.83 1.84
CA TYR A 113 -24.70 4.39 1.65
C TYR A 113 -25.43 3.73 2.82
N ALA A 114 -25.09 4.12 4.05
CA ALA A 114 -25.78 3.66 5.24
C ALA A 114 -27.27 4.05 5.23
N LYS A 115 -27.58 5.32 4.90
CA LYS A 115 -28.96 5.81 4.78
C LYS A 115 -29.76 5.03 3.75
N LYS A 116 -29.15 4.72 2.62
CA LYS A 116 -29.77 3.94 1.53
C LYS A 116 -29.75 2.44 1.75
N LYS A 117 -29.20 1.96 2.86
CA LYS A 117 -28.99 0.54 3.17
C LYS A 117 -28.23 -0.22 2.05
N LYS A 118 -27.31 0.46 1.36
CA LYS A 118 -26.45 -0.10 0.34
C LYS A 118 -25.13 -0.58 0.95
N ILE A 119 -24.56 -1.61 0.37
CA ILE A 119 -23.21 -2.07 0.71
C ILE A 119 -22.20 -1.14 0.04
N LEU A 120 -21.28 -0.59 0.83
CA LEU A 120 -20.14 0.19 0.34
C LEU A 120 -18.95 -0.74 0.14
N ARG A 121 -18.43 -0.82 -1.07
CA ARG A 121 -17.28 -1.66 -1.45
C ARG A 121 -16.09 -0.79 -1.78
N LEU A 122 -14.98 -1.06 -1.13
CA LEU A 122 -13.70 -0.41 -1.38
C LEU A 122 -12.69 -1.50 -1.76
N SER A 123 -11.89 -1.27 -2.81
CA SER A 123 -10.80 -2.17 -3.20
C SER A 123 -9.45 -1.55 -2.87
N SER A 124 -8.51 -2.35 -2.36
CA SER A 124 -7.16 -1.90 -2.01
C SER A 124 -6.18 -3.06 -1.85
N GLU A 125 -4.88 -2.80 -2.05
CA GLU A 125 -3.80 -3.65 -1.52
C GLU A 125 -3.53 -3.36 -0.03
N TYR A 126 -3.95 -2.19 0.48
CA TYR A 126 -3.70 -1.67 1.83
C TYR A 126 -4.89 -1.93 2.77
N LEU A 127 -5.11 -3.20 3.14
CA LEU A 127 -6.29 -3.63 3.92
C LEU A 127 -6.31 -3.07 5.34
N THR A 128 -5.14 -3.03 5.99
CA THR A 128 -4.97 -2.52 7.35
C THR A 128 -5.19 -1.01 7.40
N ASN A 129 -4.55 -0.27 6.49
CA ASN A 129 -4.70 1.18 6.37
C ASN A 129 -6.14 1.55 6.01
N ALA A 130 -6.78 0.80 5.09
CA ALA A 130 -8.17 1.00 4.71
C ALA A 130 -9.12 0.79 5.90
N SER A 131 -8.95 -0.29 6.64
CA SER A 131 -9.76 -0.57 7.84
C SER A 131 -9.61 0.53 8.89
N LYS A 132 -8.36 0.95 9.17
CA LYS A 132 -8.05 2.03 10.13
C LYS A 132 -8.68 3.36 9.70
N PHE A 133 -8.55 3.72 8.42
CA PHE A 133 -9.12 4.95 7.88
C PHE A 133 -10.66 4.96 8.00
N ILE A 134 -11.33 3.88 7.54
CA ILE A 134 -12.79 3.73 7.60
C ILE A 134 -13.30 3.83 9.04
N LYS A 135 -12.67 3.13 9.98
CA LYS A 135 -13.04 3.15 11.40
C LYS A 135 -12.87 4.53 12.04
N ASN A 136 -12.01 5.38 11.48
CA ASN A 136 -11.81 6.75 11.96
C ASN A 136 -12.80 7.76 11.39
N CYS A 137 -13.52 7.44 10.31
CA CYS A 137 -14.57 8.28 9.76
C CYS A 137 -15.70 8.52 10.79
N LYS A 138 -16.16 9.77 10.90
CA LYS A 138 -17.20 10.16 11.88
C LYS A 138 -18.51 9.45 11.62
N SER A 139 -18.94 9.40 10.36
CA SER A 139 -20.16 8.72 9.94
C SER A 139 -20.09 7.22 10.20
N TYR A 140 -18.93 6.59 10.01
CA TYR A 140 -18.75 5.19 10.34
C TYR A 140 -18.94 4.91 11.83
N LYS A 141 -18.26 5.68 12.68
CA LYS A 141 -18.39 5.57 14.15
C LYS A 141 -19.85 5.78 14.61
N LYS A 142 -20.51 6.78 14.03
CA LYS A 142 -21.91 7.11 14.38
C LYS A 142 -22.87 6.00 14.00
N VAL A 143 -22.72 5.37 12.83
CA VAL A 143 -23.69 4.40 12.30
C VAL A 143 -23.37 2.97 12.74
N PHE A 144 -22.08 2.60 12.72
CA PHE A 144 -21.66 1.21 12.91
C PHE A 144 -20.91 0.97 14.23
N GLY A 145 -20.57 2.04 14.97
CA GLY A 145 -19.85 1.95 16.24
C GLY A 145 -18.46 1.35 16.07
N ASN A 146 -18.16 0.35 16.88
CA ASN A 146 -16.85 -0.32 16.90
C ASN A 146 -16.77 -1.55 15.96
N LYS A 147 -17.78 -1.76 15.10
CA LYS A 147 -17.74 -2.89 14.17
C LYS A 147 -16.56 -2.76 13.22
N ASP A 148 -15.91 -3.89 12.92
CA ASP A 148 -14.85 -3.91 11.94
C ASP A 148 -15.40 -4.06 10.52
N PRO A 149 -14.95 -3.26 9.54
CA PRO A 149 -15.29 -3.46 8.13
C PRO A 149 -14.98 -4.91 7.72
N MET A 150 -15.78 -5.46 6.81
CA MET A 150 -15.56 -6.82 6.30
C MET A 150 -14.39 -6.82 5.32
N ILE A 151 -13.25 -7.36 5.70
CA ILE A 151 -12.11 -7.60 4.80
C ILE A 151 -12.39 -8.89 4.02
N ILE A 152 -12.26 -8.82 2.71
CA ILE A 152 -12.53 -9.92 1.78
C ILE A 152 -11.29 -10.14 0.91
N THR A 153 -10.72 -11.33 1.05
CA THR A 153 -9.66 -11.86 0.18
C THR A 153 -10.17 -13.13 -0.50
N PRO A 154 -9.47 -13.69 -1.50
CA PRO A 154 -9.87 -14.95 -2.12
C PRO A 154 -9.99 -16.12 -1.14
N TRP A 155 -9.26 -16.08 -0.03
CA TRP A 155 -9.17 -17.18 0.96
C TRP A 155 -9.71 -16.81 2.34
N LEU A 156 -10.02 -15.55 2.62
CA LEU A 156 -10.38 -15.10 3.96
C LEU A 156 -11.48 -14.05 3.93
N ARG A 157 -12.39 -14.11 4.92
CA ARG A 157 -13.37 -13.07 5.23
C ARG A 157 -13.32 -12.78 6.73
N VAL A 158 -12.89 -11.58 7.10
CA VAL A 158 -12.73 -11.14 8.50
C VAL A 158 -13.41 -9.80 8.71
N GLY A 159 -14.01 -9.62 9.87
CA GLY A 159 -14.78 -8.44 10.23
C GLY A 159 -16.26 -8.79 10.44
N ASN A 160 -16.99 -7.87 11.03
CA ASN A 160 -18.40 -8.10 11.41
C ASN A 160 -19.36 -7.08 10.82
N ASN A 161 -18.88 -6.10 10.05
CA ASN A 161 -19.71 -5.14 9.32
C ASN A 161 -19.82 -5.49 7.84
N LYS A 162 -20.84 -6.23 7.47
CA LYS A 162 -21.12 -6.62 6.08
C LYS A 162 -21.53 -5.45 5.17
N ASN A 163 -21.92 -4.31 5.74
CA ASN A 163 -22.37 -3.14 4.98
C ASN A 163 -21.21 -2.29 4.45
N VAL A 164 -19.99 -2.46 4.99
CA VAL A 164 -18.79 -1.81 4.50
C VAL A 164 -17.72 -2.89 4.29
N GLN A 165 -17.31 -3.07 3.05
CA GLN A 165 -16.45 -4.16 2.62
C GLN A 165 -15.16 -3.60 2.03
N ILE A 166 -14.03 -4.23 2.36
CA ILE A 166 -12.71 -3.96 1.81
C ILE A 166 -12.27 -5.21 1.05
N HIS A 167 -12.14 -5.10 -0.26
CA HIS A 167 -11.74 -6.17 -1.15
C HIS A 167 -10.25 -6.08 -1.47
N LEU A 168 -9.50 -7.16 -1.27
CA LEU A 168 -8.09 -7.20 -1.66
C LEU A 168 -7.95 -7.01 -3.17
N SER A 169 -7.03 -6.14 -3.56
CA SER A 169 -6.60 -5.95 -4.95
C SER A 169 -5.20 -6.53 -5.16
N PHE A 170 -4.92 -6.97 -6.38
CA PHE A 170 -3.61 -7.43 -6.83
C PHE A 170 -3.09 -6.57 -7.98
N GLY A 171 -3.24 -5.26 -7.88
CA GLY A 171 -2.93 -4.30 -8.94
C GLY A 171 -4.14 -3.97 -9.82
N ALA A 172 -3.96 -3.05 -10.75
CA ALA A 172 -5.00 -2.48 -11.61
C ALA A 172 -6.27 -2.07 -10.82
N THR A 173 -6.05 -1.49 -9.63
CA THR A 173 -7.13 -1.16 -8.71
C THR A 173 -8.05 -0.10 -9.29
N GLU A 174 -7.49 0.83 -10.08
CA GLU A 174 -8.18 1.93 -10.76
C GLU A 174 -9.16 1.48 -11.85
N ALA A 175 -9.04 0.25 -12.33
CA ALA A 175 -9.93 -0.29 -13.36
C ALA A 175 -11.23 -0.90 -12.80
N LYS A 176 -11.40 -0.99 -11.48
CA LYS A 176 -12.53 -1.70 -10.86
C LYS A 176 -13.78 -0.87 -10.65
N PRO A 177 -13.70 0.43 -10.27
CA PRO A 177 -14.92 1.25 -10.18
C PRO A 177 -15.45 1.65 -11.55
N PRO A 178 -16.79 1.77 -11.71
CA PRO A 178 -17.82 1.56 -10.68
C PRO A 178 -18.39 0.13 -10.66
N GLU A 179 -17.97 -0.77 -11.56
CA GLU A 179 -18.64 -2.05 -11.82
C GLU A 179 -18.44 -3.03 -10.66
N ASP A 180 -17.20 -3.18 -10.19
CA ASP A 180 -16.86 -4.16 -9.16
C ASP A 180 -16.96 -3.57 -7.76
N VAL A 181 -16.51 -2.32 -7.60
CA VAL A 181 -16.44 -1.60 -6.32
C VAL A 181 -16.84 -0.14 -6.47
N ASP A 182 -17.20 0.49 -5.36
CA ASP A 182 -17.69 1.88 -5.32
C ASP A 182 -16.54 2.89 -5.16
N ALA A 183 -15.42 2.46 -4.56
CA ALA A 183 -14.24 3.27 -4.27
C ALA A 183 -12.98 2.43 -4.26
N ILE A 184 -11.83 3.09 -4.37
CA ILE A 184 -10.53 2.45 -4.17
C ILE A 184 -9.69 3.23 -3.16
N MET A 185 -8.79 2.52 -2.48
CA MET A 185 -7.66 3.12 -1.78
C MET A 185 -6.38 2.64 -2.47
N ASP A 186 -5.61 3.57 -3.00
CA ASP A 186 -4.40 3.24 -3.74
C ASP A 186 -3.35 4.35 -3.60
N VAL A 187 -2.12 4.03 -3.96
CA VAL A 187 -1.00 4.99 -3.97
C VAL A 187 -0.97 5.76 -5.27
N THR A 188 -0.58 7.02 -5.17
CA THR A 188 -0.34 7.85 -6.35
C THR A 188 0.72 8.91 -6.06
N GLU A 189 1.50 9.27 -7.06
CA GLU A 189 2.40 10.42 -7.00
C GLU A 189 1.64 11.70 -7.38
N THR A 190 1.06 11.71 -8.57
CA THR A 190 0.42 12.89 -9.19
C THR A 190 -1.09 12.79 -9.34
N GLY A 191 -1.66 11.61 -9.29
CA GLY A 191 -3.07 11.35 -9.59
C GLY A 191 -3.41 11.17 -11.06
N THR A 192 -2.43 11.22 -11.96
CA THR A 192 -2.64 11.17 -13.41
C THR A 192 -3.32 9.89 -13.86
N THR A 193 -2.84 8.71 -13.40
CA THR A 193 -3.42 7.40 -13.75
C THR A 193 -4.88 7.30 -13.29
N LEU A 194 -5.17 7.77 -12.07
CA LEU A 194 -6.55 7.79 -11.55
C LEU A 194 -7.47 8.62 -12.45
N LYS A 195 -7.02 9.82 -12.81
CA LYS A 195 -7.79 10.71 -13.70
C LYS A 195 -8.01 10.12 -15.10
N GLN A 196 -7.00 9.45 -15.66
CA GLN A 196 -7.11 8.77 -16.97
C GLN A 196 -8.13 7.62 -16.96
N ASN A 197 -8.36 7.01 -15.79
CA ASN A 197 -9.36 5.97 -15.57
C ASN A 197 -10.71 6.54 -15.06
N GLY A 198 -10.98 7.83 -15.23
CA GLY A 198 -12.25 8.46 -14.85
C GLY A 198 -12.49 8.53 -13.35
N LEU A 199 -11.41 8.52 -12.54
CA LEU A 199 -11.50 8.61 -11.10
C LEU A 199 -11.05 9.98 -10.59
N LYS A 200 -11.65 10.42 -9.48
CA LYS A 200 -11.24 11.59 -8.72
C LYS A 200 -10.87 11.22 -7.28
N ILE A 201 -9.83 11.87 -6.77
CA ILE A 201 -9.43 11.77 -5.38
C ILE A 201 -10.39 12.58 -4.51
N ILE A 202 -10.89 11.97 -3.44
CA ILE A 202 -11.78 12.62 -2.46
C ILE A 202 -11.17 12.71 -1.06
N ASP A 203 -10.18 11.87 -0.74
CA ASP A 203 -9.44 11.92 0.51
C ASP A 203 -7.98 11.54 0.32
N THR A 204 -7.10 12.09 1.18
CA THR A 204 -5.71 11.66 1.31
C THR A 204 -5.54 11.04 2.70
N VAL A 205 -5.13 9.78 2.71
CA VAL A 205 -5.00 8.97 3.93
C VAL A 205 -3.60 9.11 4.54
N MET A 206 -2.58 9.16 3.68
CA MET A 206 -1.17 9.29 4.07
C MET A 206 -0.38 10.04 2.97
N LYS A 207 0.68 10.76 3.40
CA LYS A 207 1.66 11.43 2.53
C LYS A 207 3.07 11.00 2.92
#